data_e29cbd8219945e5aa786ba6dbbe7ec96
#
_entry.id   e29cbd8219945e5aa786ba6dbbe7ec96
#
_cell.length_a   1.000
_cell.length_b   1.000
_cell.length_c   1.000
_cell.angle_alpha   90.00
_cell.angle_beta   90.00
_cell.angle_gamma   90.00
#
_symmetry.space_group_name_H-M   'P 1'
#
loop_
_entity.id
_entity.type
_entity.pdbx_description
1 polymer ?
#
loop_
_entity_poly.entity_id
_entity_poly.type
_entity_poly.pdbx_seq_one_letter_code
_entity_poly.pdbx_strand_id
1 'polypeptide(L)'
;FIKGCLDNGYDERTATEVYDLILKFANYGFNKSHSVSYAITAYKMAFIKTYFLKYFIAGILTNSIGNTSKINIYVNRARKSLIKILPPDINESSNKFYAGKDGIRCPLSIINGVGTSISNDIISERENGKFTDPIDFIVRMSNKGINKKTISSLIYARAINFGYNKN
;
A
#
# COMPACT_ATOMS: atom_id res chain seq x y z
N PHE A 1 -31.69 -18.56 27.58
CA PHE A 1 -31.65 -19.72 26.73
C PHE A 1 -32.54 -20.83 27.27
N ILE A 2 -32.27 -21.38 28.47
CA ILE A 2 -33.02 -22.51 29.06
C ILE A 2 -34.51 -22.19 29.12
N LYS A 3 -34.91 -21.03 29.68
CA LYS A 3 -36.31 -20.61 29.72
C LYS A 3 -36.95 -20.58 28.32
N GLY A 4 -36.27 -20.06 27.31
CA GLY A 4 -36.79 -20.04 25.95
C GLY A 4 -36.96 -21.44 25.36
N CYS A 5 -36.10 -22.39 25.72
CA CYS A 5 -36.26 -23.80 25.32
C CYS A 5 -37.50 -24.42 25.99
N LEU A 6 -37.69 -24.20 27.28
CA LEU A 6 -38.87 -24.68 28.02
C LEU A 6 -40.18 -24.10 27.47
N ASP A 7 -40.20 -22.81 27.21
CA ASP A 7 -41.35 -22.09 26.62
C ASP A 7 -41.73 -22.64 25.22
N ASN A 8 -40.77 -23.24 24.51
CA ASN A 8 -40.97 -23.89 23.20
C ASN A 8 -41.09 -25.43 23.28
N GLY A 9 -41.29 -25.99 24.47
CA GLY A 9 -41.62 -27.43 24.67
C GLY A 9 -40.42 -28.38 24.68
N TYR A 10 -39.20 -27.87 24.76
CA TYR A 10 -38.02 -28.71 24.95
C TYR A 10 -37.83 -29.04 26.43
N ASP A 11 -37.28 -30.22 26.72
CA ASP A 11 -37.05 -30.66 28.10
C ASP A 11 -35.85 -29.90 28.72
N GLU A 12 -35.90 -29.71 30.03
CA GLU A 12 -34.93 -28.93 30.80
C GLU A 12 -33.51 -29.54 30.74
N ARG A 13 -33.45 -30.88 30.73
CA ARG A 13 -32.17 -31.59 30.71
C ARG A 13 -31.43 -31.32 29.40
N THR A 14 -32.11 -31.50 28.28
CA THR A 14 -31.53 -31.20 26.95
C THR A 14 -31.16 -29.73 26.82
N ALA A 15 -32.01 -28.81 27.29
CA ALA A 15 -31.73 -27.40 27.27
C ALA A 15 -30.47 -27.04 28.08
N THR A 16 -30.31 -27.64 29.26
CA THR A 16 -29.15 -27.44 30.13
C THR A 16 -27.89 -28.04 29.52
N GLU A 17 -27.92 -29.26 28.99
CA GLU A 17 -26.77 -29.89 28.31
C GLU A 17 -26.28 -29.07 27.12
N VAL A 18 -27.19 -28.54 26.31
CA VAL A 18 -26.84 -27.66 25.18
C VAL A 18 -26.25 -26.33 25.66
N TYR A 19 -26.83 -25.78 26.73
CA TYR A 19 -26.30 -24.53 27.29
C TYR A 19 -24.89 -24.69 27.86
N ASP A 20 -24.63 -25.79 28.53
CA ASP A 20 -23.29 -26.15 29.05
C ASP A 20 -22.26 -26.33 27.93
N LEU A 21 -22.66 -26.93 26.79
CA LEU A 21 -21.84 -27.03 25.60
C LEU A 21 -21.51 -25.63 25.03
N ILE A 22 -22.53 -24.76 24.97
CA ILE A 22 -22.33 -23.35 24.52
C ILE A 22 -21.37 -22.63 25.48
N LEU A 23 -21.53 -22.80 26.80
CA LEU A 23 -20.64 -22.21 27.79
C LEU A 23 -19.20 -22.71 27.68
N LYS A 24 -19.02 -24.03 27.48
CA LYS A 24 -17.71 -24.63 27.23
C LYS A 24 -17.08 -24.02 25.98
N PHE A 25 -17.85 -23.91 24.89
CA PHE A 25 -17.38 -23.29 23.65
C PHE A 25 -17.06 -21.79 23.81
N ALA A 26 -17.90 -21.05 24.53
CA ALA A 26 -17.69 -19.64 24.84
C ALA A 26 -16.48 -19.41 25.75
N ASN A 27 -16.27 -20.32 26.74
CA ASN A 27 -15.08 -20.28 27.61
C ASN A 27 -13.80 -20.79 26.92
N TYR A 28 -13.92 -21.62 25.87
CA TYR A 28 -12.79 -22.01 25.02
C TYR A 28 -12.32 -20.82 24.18
N GLY A 29 -13.14 -19.78 24.13
CA GLY A 29 -12.83 -18.43 23.73
C GLY A 29 -12.16 -18.36 22.37
N PHE A 30 -11.71 -17.24 22.06
CA PHE A 30 -10.89 -16.95 20.91
C PHE A 30 -9.63 -17.83 20.88
N ASN A 31 -9.33 -18.47 19.76
CA ASN A 31 -8.18 -19.36 19.63
C ASN A 31 -6.89 -18.66 20.10
N LYS A 32 -6.31 -19.15 21.19
CA LYS A 32 -5.14 -18.55 21.84
C LYS A 32 -3.95 -18.42 20.88
N SER A 33 -3.74 -19.40 20.01
CA SER A 33 -2.69 -19.37 18.99
C SER A 33 -2.92 -18.23 17.99
N HIS A 34 -4.17 -17.99 17.60
CA HIS A 34 -4.54 -16.87 16.74
C HIS A 34 -4.29 -15.53 17.44
N SER A 35 -4.71 -15.40 18.70
CA SER A 35 -4.46 -14.20 19.51
C SER A 35 -2.97 -13.87 19.62
N VAL A 36 -2.13 -14.87 19.89
CA VAL A 36 -0.67 -14.70 20.00
C VAL A 36 -0.07 -14.26 18.67
N SER A 37 -0.46 -14.88 17.57
CA SER A 37 0.04 -14.53 16.24
C SER A 37 -0.31 -13.08 15.87
N TYR A 38 -1.54 -12.64 16.14
CA TYR A 38 -1.96 -11.26 15.92
C TYR A 38 -1.28 -10.28 16.86
N ALA A 39 -1.09 -10.64 18.13
CA ALA A 39 -0.38 -9.80 19.09
C ALA A 39 1.09 -9.57 18.67
N ILE A 40 1.78 -10.61 18.21
CA ILE A 40 3.14 -10.50 17.68
C ILE A 40 3.18 -9.60 16.46
N THR A 41 2.23 -9.77 15.54
CA THR A 41 2.14 -8.92 14.33
C THR A 41 1.88 -7.47 14.71
N ALA A 42 0.93 -7.22 15.61
CA ALA A 42 0.62 -5.87 16.10
C ALA A 42 1.83 -5.21 16.78
N TYR A 43 2.56 -5.97 17.60
CA TYR A 43 3.81 -5.49 18.23
C TYR A 43 4.86 -5.12 17.18
N LYS A 44 5.13 -5.99 16.20
CA LYS A 44 6.07 -5.70 15.11
C LYS A 44 5.68 -4.45 14.35
N MET A 45 4.39 -4.29 14.02
CA MET A 45 3.89 -3.10 13.32
C MET A 45 4.03 -1.84 14.17
N ALA A 46 3.75 -1.90 15.48
CA ALA A 46 3.96 -0.80 16.40
C ALA A 46 5.44 -0.42 16.52
N PHE A 47 6.34 -1.40 16.60
CA PHE A 47 7.77 -1.19 16.61
C PHE A 47 8.26 -0.48 15.33
N ILE A 48 7.90 -1.00 14.15
CA ILE A 48 8.29 -0.38 12.88
C ILE A 48 7.72 1.04 12.77
N LYS A 49 6.47 1.25 13.20
CA LYS A 49 5.84 2.58 13.19
C LYS A 49 6.57 3.57 14.10
N THR A 50 7.06 3.13 15.27
CA THR A 50 7.74 3.98 16.26
C THR A 50 9.16 4.33 15.81
N TYR A 51 9.94 3.35 15.39
CA TYR A 51 11.36 3.53 15.14
C TYR A 51 11.68 3.76 13.65
N PHE A 52 10.81 3.35 12.74
CA PHE A 52 11.01 3.38 11.28
C PHE A 52 9.81 3.96 10.54
N LEU A 53 9.25 5.07 11.05
CA LEU A 53 7.99 5.66 10.58
C LEU A 53 7.96 5.88 9.06
N LYS A 54 9.07 6.34 8.47
CA LYS A 54 9.17 6.58 7.02
C LYS A 54 8.93 5.28 6.23
N TYR A 55 9.56 4.19 6.63
CA TYR A 55 9.40 2.88 5.99
C TYR A 55 8.00 2.29 6.22
N PHE A 56 7.45 2.47 7.42
CA PHE A 56 6.08 2.08 7.75
C PHE A 56 5.07 2.75 6.84
N ILE A 57 5.19 4.09 6.66
CA ILE A 57 4.28 4.85 5.79
C ILE A 57 4.45 4.43 4.33
N ALA A 58 5.67 4.24 3.84
CA ALA A 58 5.91 3.77 2.47
C ALA A 58 5.27 2.40 2.21
N GLY A 59 5.35 1.47 3.17
CA GLY A 59 4.69 0.17 3.10
C GLY A 59 3.17 0.28 3.02
N ILE A 60 2.56 1.12 3.87
CA ILE A 60 1.11 1.34 3.83
C ILE A 60 0.68 2.00 2.52
N LEU A 61 1.39 3.02 2.06
CA LEU A 61 1.10 3.69 0.79
C LEU A 61 1.16 2.71 -0.37
N THR A 62 2.15 1.81 -0.39
CA THR A 62 2.28 0.76 -1.40
C THR A 62 1.06 -0.17 -1.41
N ASN A 63 0.61 -0.63 -0.23
CA ASN A 63 -0.56 -1.48 -0.10
C ASN A 63 -1.89 -0.74 -0.31
N SER A 64 -1.84 0.58 -0.46
CA SER A 64 -3.00 1.43 -0.72
C SER A 64 -3.09 1.91 -2.17
N ILE A 65 -2.16 1.48 -3.05
CA ILE A 65 -2.25 1.80 -4.48
C ILE A 65 -3.59 1.33 -5.02
N GLY A 66 -4.26 2.21 -5.79
CA GLY A 66 -5.64 2.00 -6.24
C GLY A 66 -6.72 2.54 -5.30
N ASN A 67 -6.37 2.96 -4.08
CA ASN A 67 -7.29 3.60 -3.14
C ASN A 67 -6.86 5.03 -2.81
N THR A 68 -7.35 5.99 -3.59
CA THR A 68 -6.97 7.41 -3.49
C THR A 68 -7.27 8.00 -2.10
N SER A 69 -8.37 7.62 -1.48
CA SER A 69 -8.75 8.12 -0.14
C SER A 69 -7.73 7.70 0.91
N LYS A 70 -7.31 6.43 0.92
CA LYS A 70 -6.27 5.94 1.83
C LYS A 70 -4.92 6.59 1.54
N ILE A 71 -4.54 6.75 0.28
CA ILE A 71 -3.28 7.43 -0.09
C ILE A 71 -3.27 8.85 0.47
N ASN A 72 -4.36 9.62 0.28
CA ASN A 72 -4.45 10.99 0.80
C ASN A 72 -4.29 11.07 2.31
N ILE A 73 -4.91 10.14 3.06
CA ILE A 73 -4.78 10.08 4.52
C ILE A 73 -3.31 9.89 4.92
N TYR A 74 -2.61 8.93 4.33
CA TYR A 74 -1.22 8.62 4.70
C TYR A 74 -0.20 9.62 4.16
N VAL A 75 -0.46 10.25 3.01
CA VAL A 75 0.32 11.39 2.51
C VAL A 75 0.24 12.57 3.49
N ASN A 76 -0.97 12.89 3.97
CA ASN A 76 -1.15 13.95 4.96
C ASN A 76 -0.48 13.60 6.29
N ARG A 77 -0.52 12.33 6.70
CA ARG A 77 0.18 11.86 7.90
C ARG A 77 1.70 11.97 7.75
N ALA A 78 2.25 11.60 6.60
CA ALA A 78 3.67 11.78 6.30
C ALA A 78 4.08 13.25 6.43
N ARG A 79 3.32 14.16 5.81
CA ARG A 79 3.56 15.61 5.88
C ARG A 79 3.54 16.14 7.31
N LYS A 80 2.55 15.74 8.12
CA LYS A 80 2.49 16.10 9.55
C LYS A 80 3.70 15.60 10.34
N SER A 81 4.33 14.51 9.91
CA SER A 81 5.54 13.96 10.51
C SER A 81 6.83 14.49 9.85
N LEU A 82 6.74 15.55 9.05
CA LEU A 82 7.85 16.18 8.32
C LEU A 82 8.55 15.23 7.33
N ILE A 83 7.88 14.16 6.90
CA ILE A 83 8.38 13.25 5.89
C ILE A 83 7.95 13.77 4.52
N LYS A 84 8.94 14.08 3.69
CA LYS A 84 8.70 14.55 2.31
C LYS A 84 8.13 13.43 1.45
N ILE A 85 7.11 13.75 0.67
CA ILE A 85 6.60 12.88 -0.41
C ILE A 85 7.16 13.46 -1.72
N LEU A 86 7.99 12.68 -2.37
CA LEU A 86 8.66 13.06 -3.62
C LEU A 86 7.80 12.62 -4.81
N PRO A 87 7.68 13.45 -5.85
CA PRO A 87 6.92 13.09 -7.05
C PRO A 87 7.51 11.84 -7.71
N PRO A 88 6.76 11.18 -8.59
CA PRO A 88 7.32 10.13 -9.43
C PRO A 88 8.43 10.68 -10.34
N ASP A 89 9.39 9.85 -10.69
CA ASP A 89 10.54 10.20 -11.53
C ASP A 89 10.96 8.98 -12.36
N ILE A 90 11.13 9.13 -13.67
CA ILE A 90 11.44 8.05 -14.59
C ILE A 90 12.79 7.39 -14.28
N ASN A 91 13.73 8.13 -13.73
CA ASN A 91 15.06 7.65 -13.38
C ASN A 91 15.20 7.08 -11.97
N GLU A 92 14.23 7.34 -11.07
CA GLU A 92 14.35 6.97 -9.66
C GLU A 92 13.17 6.14 -9.12
N SER A 93 11.96 6.34 -9.66
CA SER A 93 10.79 5.65 -9.15
C SER A 93 10.78 4.16 -9.48
N SER A 94 10.19 3.38 -8.59
CA SER A 94 9.86 1.96 -8.79
C SER A 94 8.36 1.76 -8.93
N ASN A 95 7.89 0.52 -8.87
CA ASN A 95 6.46 0.18 -8.84
C ASN A 95 5.84 0.28 -7.43
N LYS A 96 6.65 0.63 -6.43
CA LYS A 96 6.24 0.77 -5.03
C LYS A 96 6.70 2.11 -4.48
N PHE A 97 6.02 2.60 -3.44
CA PHE A 97 6.54 3.72 -2.68
C PHE A 97 7.86 3.32 -2.01
N TYR A 98 8.88 4.10 -2.25
CA TYR A 98 10.23 3.83 -1.76
C TYR A 98 10.68 4.88 -0.75
N ALA A 99 11.10 4.44 0.44
CA ALA A 99 11.63 5.32 1.48
C ALA A 99 13.15 5.50 1.29
N GLY A 100 13.52 6.57 0.62
CA GLY A 100 14.91 6.97 0.38
C GLY A 100 15.44 7.97 1.42
N LYS A 101 16.65 8.51 1.20
CA LYS A 101 17.29 9.50 2.09
C LYS A 101 16.42 10.75 2.22
N ASP A 102 15.92 11.30 1.13
CA ASP A 102 15.27 12.60 1.06
C ASP A 102 13.76 12.57 1.31
N GLY A 103 13.16 11.38 1.40
CA GLY A 103 11.72 11.23 1.59
C GLY A 103 11.19 9.90 1.07
N ILE A 104 9.88 9.87 0.81
CA ILE A 104 9.20 8.74 0.20
C ILE A 104 8.92 9.09 -1.26
N ARG A 105 9.53 8.37 -2.20
CA ARG A 105 9.32 8.53 -3.65
C ARG A 105 8.03 7.84 -4.07
N CYS A 106 7.19 8.54 -4.85
CA CYS A 106 6.00 7.96 -5.46
C CYS A 106 6.37 6.99 -6.59
N PRO A 107 5.65 5.86 -6.76
CA PRO A 107 5.85 4.95 -7.88
C PRO A 107 5.35 5.55 -9.20
N LEU A 108 5.85 5.04 -10.34
CA LEU A 108 5.35 5.43 -11.66
C LEU A 108 3.89 4.97 -11.86
N SER A 109 3.54 3.82 -11.34
CA SER A 109 2.20 3.23 -11.46
C SER A 109 1.07 4.01 -10.76
N ILE A 110 1.40 5.02 -9.94
CA ILE A 110 0.39 5.91 -9.33
C ILE A 110 -0.14 6.94 -10.32
N ILE A 111 0.59 7.16 -11.42
CA ILE A 111 0.24 8.16 -12.43
C ILE A 111 -0.93 7.63 -13.26
N ASN A 112 -2.03 8.37 -13.28
CA ASN A 112 -3.18 8.00 -14.09
C ASN A 112 -2.78 7.93 -15.58
N GLY A 113 -3.07 6.78 -16.21
CA GLY A 113 -2.67 6.52 -17.61
C GLY A 113 -1.28 5.90 -17.76
N VAL A 114 -0.56 5.63 -16.67
CA VAL A 114 0.69 4.85 -16.69
C VAL A 114 0.41 3.47 -16.07
N GLY A 115 0.21 2.47 -16.92
CA GLY A 115 -0.03 1.09 -16.51
C GLY A 115 1.23 0.43 -15.96
N THR A 116 1.04 -0.69 -15.24
CA THR A 116 2.14 -1.47 -14.66
C THR A 116 3.12 -1.96 -15.72
N SER A 117 2.66 -2.33 -16.92
CA SER A 117 3.53 -2.76 -18.03
C SER A 117 4.49 -1.64 -18.42
N ILE A 118 3.98 -0.46 -18.76
CA ILE A 118 4.82 0.70 -19.14
C ILE A 118 5.74 1.12 -17.99
N SER A 119 5.26 1.06 -16.76
CA SER A 119 6.10 1.33 -15.59
C SER A 119 7.28 0.34 -15.49
N ASN A 120 7.03 -0.94 -15.74
CA ASN A 120 8.08 -1.97 -15.78
C ASN A 120 9.06 -1.72 -16.94
N ASP A 121 8.54 -1.37 -18.12
CA ASP A 121 9.37 -1.09 -19.29
C ASP A 121 10.31 0.11 -19.05
N ILE A 122 9.82 1.18 -18.41
CA ILE A 122 10.65 2.33 -18.03
C ILE A 122 11.75 1.90 -17.03
N ILE A 123 11.37 1.12 -16.00
CA ILE A 123 12.30 0.67 -14.97
C ILE A 123 13.36 -0.25 -15.57
N SER A 124 12.98 -1.19 -16.43
CA SER A 124 13.91 -2.09 -17.12
C SER A 124 14.82 -1.34 -18.09
N GLU A 125 14.27 -0.40 -18.86
CA GLU A 125 15.05 0.32 -19.86
C GLU A 125 16.14 1.20 -19.23
N ARG A 126 15.88 1.82 -18.07
CA ARG A 126 16.90 2.62 -17.38
C ARG A 126 18.05 1.80 -16.78
N GLU A 127 17.93 0.46 -16.69
CA GLU A 127 19.05 -0.42 -16.31
C GLU A 127 20.17 -0.38 -17.35
N ASN A 128 19.83 -0.09 -18.62
CA ASN A 128 20.78 0.17 -19.69
C ASN A 128 21.45 1.56 -19.62
N GLY A 129 21.20 2.31 -18.54
CA GLY A 129 21.63 3.67 -18.29
C GLY A 129 20.45 4.60 -18.05
N LYS A 130 20.65 5.59 -17.15
CA LYS A 130 19.61 6.61 -16.88
C LYS A 130 19.25 7.35 -18.15
N PHE A 131 18.00 7.76 -18.25
CA PHE A 131 17.58 8.68 -19.30
C PHE A 131 18.26 10.05 -19.09
N THR A 132 18.88 10.58 -20.14
CA THR A 132 19.70 11.80 -20.07
C THR A 132 18.89 13.07 -20.35
N ASP A 133 17.87 12.96 -21.19
CA ASP A 133 17.00 14.06 -21.58
C ASP A 133 15.65 13.54 -22.10
N PRO A 134 14.66 14.41 -22.38
CA PRO A 134 13.35 14.00 -22.87
C PRO A 134 13.38 13.27 -24.21
N ILE A 135 14.33 13.60 -25.09
CA ILE A 135 14.44 12.99 -26.43
C ILE A 135 14.96 11.56 -26.29
N ASP A 136 16.02 11.36 -25.51
CA ASP A 136 16.55 10.04 -25.19
C ASP A 136 15.45 9.12 -24.60
N PHE A 137 14.68 9.65 -23.65
CA PHE A 137 13.52 8.91 -23.10
C PHE A 137 12.52 8.50 -24.18
N ILE A 138 12.09 9.45 -25.04
CA ILE A 138 11.11 9.18 -26.08
C ILE A 138 11.65 8.17 -27.10
N VAL A 139 12.87 8.33 -27.55
CA VAL A 139 13.51 7.42 -28.53
C VAL A 139 13.60 6.00 -27.97
N ARG A 140 14.11 5.83 -26.76
CA ARG A 140 14.27 4.52 -26.13
C ARG A 140 12.93 3.86 -25.81
N MET A 141 11.93 4.63 -25.42
CA MET A 141 10.60 4.10 -25.05
C MET A 141 9.68 3.92 -26.26
N SER A 142 9.96 4.53 -27.43
CA SER A 142 9.15 4.37 -28.64
C SER A 142 9.06 2.89 -29.07
N ASN A 143 10.16 2.15 -28.96
CA ASN A 143 10.24 0.72 -29.26
C ASN A 143 9.49 -0.17 -28.25
N LYS A 144 9.10 0.36 -27.09
CA LYS A 144 8.32 -0.31 -26.04
C LYS A 144 6.82 0.01 -26.12
N GLY A 145 6.38 0.71 -27.18
CA GLY A 145 4.97 1.00 -27.41
C GLY A 145 4.38 2.09 -26.52
N ILE A 146 5.21 2.98 -25.96
CA ILE A 146 4.70 4.14 -25.21
C ILE A 146 3.91 5.06 -26.15
N ASN A 147 2.70 5.43 -25.74
CA ASN A 147 1.85 6.30 -26.54
C ASN A 147 1.88 7.76 -26.06
N LYS A 148 1.41 8.68 -26.91
CA LYS A 148 1.37 10.12 -26.63
C LYS A 148 0.63 10.45 -25.31
N LYS A 149 -0.47 9.72 -25.01
CA LYS A 149 -1.27 9.93 -23.81
C LYS A 149 -0.45 9.63 -22.55
N THR A 150 0.29 8.52 -22.56
CA THR A 150 1.16 8.12 -21.43
C THR A 150 2.30 9.12 -21.24
N ILE A 151 2.94 9.59 -22.33
CA ILE A 151 3.98 10.63 -22.26
C ILE A 151 3.41 11.92 -21.64
N SER A 152 2.24 12.36 -22.09
CA SER A 152 1.56 13.53 -21.51
C SER A 152 1.29 13.34 -20.02
N SER A 153 0.81 12.15 -19.60
CA SER A 153 0.58 11.83 -18.17
C SER A 153 1.85 11.92 -17.35
N LEU A 154 2.97 11.40 -17.86
CA LEU A 154 4.29 11.49 -17.20
C LEU A 154 4.77 12.94 -17.07
N ILE A 155 4.58 13.76 -18.09
CA ILE A 155 4.92 15.20 -18.07
C ILE A 155 4.06 15.94 -17.05
N TYR A 156 2.73 15.76 -17.07
CA TYR A 156 1.84 16.40 -16.10
C TYR A 156 2.14 15.98 -14.65
N ALA A 157 2.51 14.73 -14.45
CA ALA A 157 2.94 14.22 -13.14
C ALA A 157 4.34 14.70 -12.74
N ARG A 158 5.05 15.44 -13.60
CA ARG A 158 6.45 15.87 -13.43
C ARG A 158 7.42 14.68 -13.25
N ALA A 159 7.08 13.53 -13.82
CA ALA A 159 7.93 12.35 -13.75
C ALA A 159 9.10 12.42 -14.74
N ILE A 160 8.97 13.21 -15.82
CA ILE A 160 10.04 13.54 -16.76
C ILE A 160 10.62 14.88 -16.29
N ASN A 161 11.65 14.79 -15.44
CA ASN A 161 12.30 15.97 -14.87
C ASN A 161 13.82 15.86 -15.06
N PHE A 162 14.36 16.69 -15.94
CA PHE A 162 15.79 16.80 -16.22
C PHE A 162 16.40 18.12 -15.72
N GLY A 163 15.77 18.74 -14.72
CA GLY A 163 16.26 19.99 -14.13
C GLY A 163 15.98 21.24 -14.97
N TYR A 164 15.19 21.12 -16.05
CA TYR A 164 14.75 22.29 -16.79
C TYR A 164 13.77 23.10 -15.92
N ASN A 165 14.21 24.26 -15.46
CA ASN A 165 13.32 25.23 -14.83
C ASN A 165 12.28 25.68 -15.85
N LYS A 166 11.01 25.74 -15.44
CA LYS A 166 10.00 26.49 -16.18
C LYS A 166 10.37 27.97 -16.05
N ASN A 167 10.97 28.53 -17.07
CA ASN A 167 10.86 29.95 -17.31
C ASN A 167 9.53 30.24 -17.97
#